data_aebe2ede53423df8228654668da7c62f
#
_entry.id   aebe2ede53423df8228654668da7c62f
#
_cell.length_a   1.000
_cell.length_b   1.000
_cell.length_c   1.000
_cell.angle_alpha   90.00
_cell.angle_beta   90.00
_cell.angle_gamma   90.00
#
_symmetry.space_group_name_H-M   'P 1'
#
loop_
_entity.id
_entity.type
_entity.pdbx_description
1 polymer ?
#
loop_
_entity_poly.entity_id
_entity_poly.type
_entity_poly.pdbx_seq_one_letter_code
_entity_poly.pdbx_strand_id
1 'polypeptide(L)'
;MTAIYSYGRLRRRFLTARRPRNHNLEEQAQALYKSWFVDFEPFKDGVFVDSELGLIPEGWRVGTLSDLGNVVAGGTPSKEKAEYYTDSGIHWLTPKDLSNHCGKYISRGENDITQLGYQNSSAKLMPRGAVLFSSRAPIGYITIAKNDICTNQGFKSVVPTLAGTGYIYYWLKEHTEDIEQQASGSTFKEASGSLMKSLAALVPPKEVLERFEETLQPLLNSQENLEEESLTLKTSRDHLLPSLMSGALVLNN
;
A
#
# COMPACT_ATOMS: atom_id res chain seq x y z
N MET A 1 28.48 -0.91 33.18
CA MET A 1 27.47 0.14 32.90
C MET A 1 27.70 0.91 31.59
N THR A 2 28.94 1.09 31.13
CA THR A 2 29.27 1.90 29.94
C THR A 2 28.80 1.30 28.60
N ALA A 3 28.75 -0.02 28.45
CA ALA A 3 28.36 -0.70 27.21
C ALA A 3 26.86 -0.52 26.86
N ILE A 4 25.99 -0.49 27.87
CA ILE A 4 24.52 -0.30 27.68
C ILE A 4 24.20 1.11 27.17
N TYR A 5 24.98 2.11 27.65
CA TYR A 5 24.81 3.51 27.22
C TYR A 5 25.29 3.77 25.77
N SER A 6 26.35 3.08 25.32
CA SER A 6 26.85 3.21 23.94
C SER A 6 25.89 2.56 22.94
N TYR A 7 25.29 1.41 23.27
CA TYR A 7 24.31 0.70 22.45
C TYR A 7 23.00 1.50 22.29
N GLY A 8 22.55 2.18 23.35
CA GLY A 8 21.38 3.06 23.29
C GLY A 8 21.56 4.27 22.35
N ARG A 9 22.78 4.82 22.26
CA ARG A 9 23.11 5.93 21.34
C ARG A 9 23.22 5.46 19.87
N LEU A 10 23.86 4.33 19.62
CA LEU A 10 23.90 3.71 18.29
C LEU A 10 22.49 3.37 17.80
N ARG A 11 21.65 2.77 18.66
CA ARG A 11 20.26 2.43 18.36
C ARG A 11 19.42 3.64 17.93
N ARG A 12 19.49 4.77 18.67
CA ARG A 12 18.78 6.00 18.29
C ARG A 12 19.26 6.52 16.94
N ARG A 13 20.57 6.49 16.70
CA ARG A 13 21.18 7.02 15.47
C ARG A 13 20.81 6.21 14.23
N PHE A 14 20.71 4.87 14.33
CA PHE A 14 20.28 4.01 13.22
C PHE A 14 18.78 4.07 12.95
N LEU A 15 17.94 4.07 13.98
CA LEU A 15 16.49 4.17 13.82
C LEU A 15 16.03 5.57 13.39
N THR A 16 16.70 6.62 13.86
CA THR A 16 16.41 8.00 13.47
C THR A 16 16.97 8.36 12.08
N ALA A 17 18.01 7.68 11.59
CA ALA A 17 18.56 7.95 10.26
C ALA A 17 17.76 7.28 9.11
N ARG A 18 16.98 6.21 9.39
CA ARG A 18 16.23 5.45 8.37
C ARG A 18 14.79 5.93 8.16
N ARG A 19 14.11 6.35 9.24
CA ARG A 19 12.81 7.01 9.11
C ARG A 19 12.87 8.26 8.21
N PRO A 20 13.87 9.16 8.36
CA PRO A 20 14.04 10.28 7.45
C PRO A 20 14.30 9.87 6.00
N ARG A 21 15.06 8.78 5.75
CA ARG A 21 15.33 8.32 4.37
C ARG A 21 14.08 7.80 3.68
N ASN A 22 13.30 6.95 4.34
CA ASN A 22 12.07 6.43 3.75
C ASN A 22 11.03 7.54 3.57
N HIS A 23 10.96 8.48 4.50
CA HIS A 23 10.11 9.67 4.39
C HIS A 23 10.53 10.55 3.21
N ASN A 24 11.81 10.82 3.03
CA ASN A 24 12.33 11.59 1.89
C ASN A 24 12.02 10.90 0.54
N LEU A 25 12.18 9.57 0.45
CA LEU A 25 11.82 8.82 -0.76
C LEU A 25 10.31 8.88 -1.04
N GLU A 26 9.48 8.87 0.00
CA GLU A 26 8.04 9.03 -0.12
C GLU A 26 7.67 10.43 -0.62
N GLU A 27 8.29 11.47 -0.07
CA GLU A 27 8.07 12.85 -0.51
C GLU A 27 8.50 13.04 -1.98
N GLN A 28 9.64 12.47 -2.40
CA GLN A 28 10.10 12.52 -3.78
C GLN A 28 9.13 11.80 -4.72
N ALA A 29 8.66 10.62 -4.36
CA ALA A 29 7.74 9.84 -5.18
C ALA A 29 6.36 10.52 -5.29
N GLN A 30 5.87 11.11 -4.20
CA GLN A 30 4.63 11.89 -4.21
C GLN A 30 4.77 13.18 -5.02
N ALA A 31 5.91 13.87 -4.91
CA ALA A 31 6.20 15.06 -5.70
C ALA A 31 6.30 14.74 -7.19
N LEU A 32 6.88 13.59 -7.55
CA LEU A 32 6.94 13.12 -8.93
C LEU A 32 5.53 12.87 -9.48
N TYR A 33 4.67 12.16 -8.73
CA TYR A 33 3.28 11.94 -9.12
C TYR A 33 2.55 13.27 -9.33
N LYS A 34 2.65 14.17 -8.36
CA LYS A 34 2.02 15.49 -8.41
C LYS A 34 2.49 16.29 -9.64
N SER A 35 3.80 16.35 -9.86
CA SER A 35 4.40 17.04 -11.01
C SER A 35 3.85 16.54 -12.35
N TRP A 36 3.67 15.21 -12.48
CA TRP A 36 3.25 14.62 -13.77
C TRP A 36 1.73 14.68 -14.00
N PHE A 37 0.91 14.45 -12.98
CA PHE A 37 -0.52 14.17 -13.13
C PHE A 37 -1.46 15.20 -12.47
N VAL A 38 -0.89 16.14 -11.72
CA VAL A 38 -1.63 17.25 -11.11
C VAL A 38 -1.17 18.58 -11.69
N ASP A 39 0.14 18.83 -11.71
CA ASP A 39 0.73 20.08 -12.20
C ASP A 39 1.09 20.01 -13.70
N PHE A 40 1.11 18.83 -14.32
CA PHE A 40 1.44 18.56 -15.73
C PHE A 40 2.78 19.12 -16.19
N GLU A 41 3.77 19.22 -15.28
CA GLU A 41 5.08 19.86 -15.56
C GLU A 41 5.79 19.33 -16.81
N PRO A 42 5.87 17.99 -17.05
CA PRO A 42 6.51 17.47 -18.26
C PRO A 42 5.76 17.77 -19.56
N PHE A 43 4.54 18.29 -19.48
CA PHE A 43 3.63 18.50 -20.63
C PHE A 43 3.31 19.96 -20.88
N LYS A 44 3.88 20.89 -20.11
CA LYS A 44 3.56 22.33 -20.13
C LYS A 44 3.71 22.99 -21.50
N ASP A 45 4.67 22.52 -22.29
CA ASP A 45 4.94 23.06 -23.62
C ASP A 45 4.03 22.46 -24.72
N GLY A 46 3.15 21.51 -24.32
CA GLY A 46 2.20 20.86 -25.21
C GLY A 46 0.86 21.59 -25.33
N VAL A 47 -0.03 21.01 -26.11
CA VAL A 47 -1.41 21.50 -26.24
C VAL A 47 -2.26 20.96 -25.12
N PHE A 48 -3.13 21.80 -24.55
CA PHE A 48 -4.12 21.42 -23.56
C PHE A 48 -5.52 21.53 -24.13
N VAL A 49 -6.40 20.65 -23.68
CA VAL A 49 -7.80 20.58 -24.07
C VAL A 49 -8.72 20.65 -22.86
N ASP A 50 -9.91 21.22 -23.02
CA ASP A 50 -10.93 21.25 -21.97
C ASP A 50 -11.49 19.85 -21.72
N SER A 51 -11.71 19.52 -20.44
CA SER A 51 -12.37 18.28 -20.02
C SER A 51 -13.25 18.50 -18.78
N GLU A 52 -13.99 17.47 -18.38
CA GLU A 52 -14.80 17.48 -17.16
C GLU A 52 -13.96 17.61 -15.88
N LEU A 53 -12.66 17.30 -15.95
CA LEU A 53 -11.70 17.45 -14.85
C LEU A 53 -10.81 18.70 -15.00
N GLY A 54 -11.18 19.65 -15.85
CA GLY A 54 -10.41 20.85 -16.18
C GLY A 54 -9.53 20.66 -17.40
N LEU A 55 -8.52 21.53 -17.55
CA LEU A 55 -7.56 21.46 -18.66
C LEU A 55 -6.63 20.26 -18.49
N ILE A 56 -6.57 19.40 -19.52
CA ILE A 56 -5.70 18.23 -19.56
C ILE A 56 -4.82 18.25 -20.81
N PRO A 57 -3.63 17.62 -20.80
CA PRO A 57 -2.80 17.52 -22.01
C PRO A 57 -3.54 16.81 -23.15
N GLU A 58 -3.32 17.27 -24.38
CA GLU A 58 -3.90 16.65 -25.58
C GLU A 58 -3.51 15.17 -25.67
N GLY A 59 -4.46 14.32 -26.07
CA GLY A 59 -4.30 12.87 -26.14
C GLY A 59 -4.60 12.14 -24.82
N TRP A 60 -4.82 12.87 -23.72
CA TRP A 60 -5.34 12.26 -22.48
C TRP A 60 -6.86 12.24 -22.52
N ARG A 61 -7.47 11.35 -21.75
CA ARG A 61 -8.93 11.31 -21.65
C ARG A 61 -9.39 11.24 -20.18
N VAL A 62 -10.60 11.68 -19.95
CA VAL A 62 -11.32 11.37 -18.71
C VAL A 62 -11.91 9.97 -18.83
N GLY A 63 -11.70 9.18 -17.82
CA GLY A 63 -12.23 7.84 -17.67
C GLY A 63 -12.53 7.56 -16.21
N THR A 64 -12.40 6.32 -15.81
CA THR A 64 -12.66 5.87 -14.43
C THR A 64 -11.50 5.08 -13.86
N LEU A 65 -11.49 4.87 -12.54
CA LEU A 65 -10.50 4.00 -11.89
C LEU A 65 -10.49 2.59 -12.52
N SER A 66 -11.64 2.10 -13.02
CA SER A 66 -11.73 0.81 -13.71
C SER A 66 -11.00 0.76 -15.05
N ASP A 67 -10.73 1.91 -15.69
CA ASP A 67 -9.90 1.97 -16.90
C ASP A 67 -8.41 1.77 -16.58
N LEU A 68 -8.00 2.08 -15.37
CA LEU A 68 -6.61 2.05 -14.91
C LEU A 68 -6.25 0.71 -14.25
N GLY A 69 -7.22 0.07 -13.58
CA GLY A 69 -7.02 -1.18 -12.88
C GLY A 69 -8.32 -1.88 -12.47
N ASN A 70 -8.25 -3.16 -12.18
CA ASN A 70 -9.40 -3.94 -11.74
C ASN A 70 -9.69 -3.70 -10.27
N VAL A 71 -10.87 -3.18 -9.95
CA VAL A 71 -11.35 -3.02 -8.56
C VAL A 71 -11.85 -4.36 -8.03
N VAL A 72 -11.20 -4.87 -7.01
CA VAL A 72 -11.46 -6.17 -6.37
C VAL A 72 -11.99 -5.97 -4.96
N ALA A 73 -13.18 -6.49 -4.68
CA ALA A 73 -13.71 -6.54 -3.33
C ALA A 73 -13.16 -7.77 -2.59
N GLY A 74 -12.78 -7.57 -1.34
CA GLY A 74 -12.37 -8.67 -0.48
C GLY A 74 -13.54 -9.49 0.07
N GLY A 75 -13.24 -10.60 0.72
CA GLY A 75 -14.22 -11.52 1.31
C GLY A 75 -13.71 -12.15 2.61
N THR A 76 -14.65 -12.56 3.46
CA THR A 76 -14.35 -13.18 4.75
C THR A 76 -14.93 -14.59 4.77
N PRO A 77 -14.12 -15.63 4.96
CA PRO A 77 -14.64 -16.97 5.25
C PRO A 77 -15.46 -16.97 6.54
N SER A 78 -16.39 -17.92 6.68
CA SER A 78 -17.20 -18.00 7.89
C SER A 78 -16.31 -18.16 9.13
N LYS A 79 -16.48 -17.25 10.10
CA LYS A 79 -15.72 -17.29 11.38
C LYS A 79 -16.13 -18.42 12.30
N GLU A 80 -17.30 -19.02 12.06
CA GLU A 80 -17.80 -20.18 12.82
C GLU A 80 -17.04 -21.46 12.48
N LYS A 81 -16.29 -21.48 11.38
CA LYS A 81 -15.54 -22.62 10.87
C LYS A 81 -14.04 -22.41 11.09
N ALA A 82 -13.53 -22.91 12.20
CA ALA A 82 -12.12 -22.78 12.56
C ALA A 82 -11.18 -23.39 11.50
N GLU A 83 -11.64 -24.42 10.79
CA GLU A 83 -10.90 -25.07 9.69
C GLU A 83 -10.67 -24.18 8.46
N TYR A 84 -11.30 -23.01 8.40
CA TYR A 84 -11.08 -22.04 7.33
C TYR A 84 -9.89 -21.12 7.58
N TYR A 85 -9.32 -21.14 8.79
CA TYR A 85 -8.22 -20.29 9.21
C TYR A 85 -7.00 -21.11 9.61
N THR A 86 -5.80 -20.53 9.43
CA THR A 86 -4.53 -21.18 9.73
C THR A 86 -3.42 -20.15 9.95
N ASP A 87 -2.33 -20.55 10.58
CA ASP A 87 -1.12 -19.70 10.70
C ASP A 87 -0.21 -19.78 9.46
N SER A 88 -0.47 -20.71 8.54
CA SER A 88 0.31 -20.88 7.32
C SER A 88 -0.58 -21.38 6.19
N GLY A 89 -0.96 -20.46 5.27
CA GLY A 89 -1.85 -20.75 4.16
C GLY A 89 -1.87 -19.63 3.14
N ILE A 90 -3.05 -19.29 2.63
CA ILE A 90 -3.26 -18.15 1.74
C ILE A 90 -3.29 -16.89 2.60
N HIS A 91 -2.40 -15.95 2.33
CA HIS A 91 -2.32 -14.71 3.10
C HIS A 91 -3.62 -13.92 2.98
N TRP A 92 -4.14 -13.50 4.13
CA TRP A 92 -5.41 -12.81 4.24
C TRP A 92 -5.29 -11.62 5.19
N LEU A 93 -5.81 -10.48 4.75
CA LEU A 93 -5.61 -9.20 5.42
C LEU A 93 -6.93 -8.57 5.85
N THR A 94 -6.89 -7.91 7.00
CA THR A 94 -7.98 -7.09 7.53
C THR A 94 -7.53 -5.64 7.73
N PRO A 95 -8.44 -4.64 7.81
CA PRO A 95 -8.06 -3.27 8.13
C PRO A 95 -7.36 -3.14 9.49
N LYS A 96 -7.63 -4.05 10.46
CA LYS A 96 -6.93 -4.11 11.74
C LYS A 96 -5.43 -4.34 11.57
N ASP A 97 -5.03 -5.19 10.62
CA ASP A 97 -3.62 -5.45 10.35
C ASP A 97 -2.91 -4.19 9.87
N LEU A 98 -3.60 -3.35 9.06
CA LEU A 98 -3.05 -2.08 8.59
C LEU A 98 -3.00 -1.01 9.67
N SER A 99 -3.87 -1.05 10.68
CA SER A 99 -3.84 -0.07 11.76
C SER A 99 -2.54 -0.10 12.58
N ASN A 100 -1.88 -1.24 12.61
CA ASN A 100 -0.59 -1.47 13.28
C ASN A 100 0.61 -1.46 12.32
N HIS A 101 0.34 -1.35 11.03
CA HIS A 101 1.35 -1.40 9.97
C HIS A 101 1.80 0.02 9.60
N CYS A 102 3.10 0.29 9.66
CA CYS A 102 3.66 1.60 9.37
C CYS A 102 4.41 1.67 8.03
N GLY A 103 4.36 0.60 7.23
CA GLY A 103 5.05 0.48 5.94
C GLY A 103 4.13 0.71 4.76
N LYS A 104 4.73 0.96 3.59
CA LYS A 104 4.03 1.01 2.30
C LYS A 104 3.70 -0.38 1.78
N TYR A 105 4.51 -1.38 2.14
CA TYR A 105 4.44 -2.74 1.62
C TYR A 105 4.02 -3.73 2.69
N ILE A 106 3.15 -4.70 2.35
CA ILE A 106 2.71 -5.75 3.26
C ILE A 106 2.74 -7.11 2.60
N SER A 107 3.17 -8.15 3.34
CA SER A 107 3.23 -9.53 2.88
C SER A 107 2.13 -10.42 3.45
N ARG A 108 1.65 -10.15 4.67
CA ARG A 108 0.61 -10.95 5.35
C ARG A 108 -0.06 -10.18 6.48
N GLY A 109 -1.25 -10.64 6.89
CA GLY A 109 -1.94 -10.22 8.10
C GLY A 109 -1.62 -11.10 9.31
N GLU A 110 -2.43 -10.97 10.36
CA GLU A 110 -2.34 -11.77 11.59
C GLU A 110 -2.69 -13.25 11.34
N ASN A 111 -3.66 -13.51 10.45
CA ASN A 111 -4.13 -14.86 10.14
C ASN A 111 -4.11 -15.09 8.62
N ASP A 112 -3.85 -16.32 8.24
CA ASP A 112 -4.02 -16.80 6.87
C ASP A 112 -5.34 -17.59 6.76
N ILE A 113 -5.82 -17.83 5.54
CA ILE A 113 -6.96 -18.70 5.28
C ILE A 113 -6.52 -20.00 4.60
N THR A 114 -7.21 -21.09 4.92
CA THR A 114 -6.96 -22.38 4.26
C THR A 114 -7.50 -22.35 2.83
N GLN A 115 -7.06 -23.30 2.00
CA GLN A 115 -7.63 -23.52 0.67
C GLN A 115 -9.14 -23.76 0.72
N LEU A 116 -9.59 -24.47 1.78
CA LEU A 116 -11.02 -24.72 2.01
C LEU A 116 -11.77 -23.42 2.33
N GLY A 117 -11.19 -22.57 3.18
CA GLY A 117 -11.74 -21.24 3.50
C GLY A 117 -11.81 -20.33 2.27
N TYR A 118 -10.76 -20.35 1.44
CA TYR A 118 -10.74 -19.61 0.19
C TYR A 118 -11.87 -20.05 -0.76
N GLN A 119 -11.99 -21.36 -1.01
CA GLN A 119 -13.00 -21.92 -1.92
C GLN A 119 -14.45 -21.71 -1.44
N ASN A 120 -14.66 -21.63 -0.13
CA ASN A 120 -15.99 -21.45 0.48
C ASN A 120 -16.25 -20.01 0.91
N SER A 121 -15.60 -19.02 0.29
CA SER A 121 -15.78 -17.60 0.56
C SER A 121 -15.78 -16.77 -0.70
N SER A 122 -16.09 -15.48 -0.55
CA SER A 122 -15.98 -14.49 -1.63
C SER A 122 -14.58 -13.86 -1.71
N ALA A 123 -13.59 -14.34 -0.93
CA ALA A 123 -12.23 -13.86 -0.99
C ALA A 123 -11.64 -14.03 -2.40
N LYS A 124 -10.86 -13.06 -2.82
CA LYS A 124 -10.19 -13.06 -4.13
C LYS A 124 -8.69 -12.92 -3.92
N LEU A 125 -7.93 -13.82 -4.54
CA LEU A 125 -6.48 -13.73 -4.55
C LEU A 125 -6.06 -12.64 -5.54
N MET A 126 -5.25 -11.72 -5.06
CA MET A 126 -4.69 -10.62 -5.84
C MET A 126 -3.18 -10.80 -5.91
N PRO A 127 -2.55 -10.50 -7.05
CA PRO A 127 -1.11 -10.70 -7.23
C PRO A 127 -0.28 -9.67 -6.47
N ARG A 128 1.03 -9.94 -6.33
CA ARG A 128 2.04 -8.93 -5.97
C ARG A 128 1.83 -7.65 -6.79
N GLY A 129 1.98 -6.50 -6.14
CA GLY A 129 1.78 -5.19 -6.76
C GLY A 129 0.33 -4.69 -6.73
N ALA A 130 -0.63 -5.51 -6.30
CA ALA A 130 -1.99 -5.00 -6.04
C ALA A 130 -1.96 -3.91 -4.96
N VAL A 131 -2.70 -2.83 -5.18
CA VAL A 131 -2.85 -1.74 -4.20
C VAL A 131 -4.08 -2.01 -3.35
N LEU A 132 -3.84 -2.29 -2.07
CA LEU A 132 -4.86 -2.64 -1.10
C LEU A 132 -5.40 -1.35 -0.46
N PHE A 133 -6.70 -1.11 -0.59
CA PHE A 133 -7.36 0.08 -0.08
C PHE A 133 -8.49 -0.30 0.88
N SER A 134 -8.40 0.17 2.13
CA SER A 134 -9.50 -0.04 3.09
C SER A 134 -10.69 0.86 2.73
N SER A 135 -11.84 0.22 2.50
CA SER A 135 -13.07 0.91 2.11
C SER A 135 -13.97 1.27 3.28
N ARG A 136 -13.62 0.85 4.51
CA ARG A 136 -14.34 1.15 5.76
C ARG A 136 -13.48 0.87 7.00
N ALA A 137 -13.82 1.52 8.10
CA ALA A 137 -13.36 1.30 9.48
C ALA A 137 -11.84 1.31 9.70
N PRO A 138 -11.10 2.35 9.29
CA PRO A 138 -11.45 3.55 8.55
C PRO A 138 -11.31 3.36 7.03
N ILE A 139 -11.81 4.30 6.24
CA ILE A 139 -11.49 4.45 4.83
C ILE A 139 -10.08 5.03 4.72
N GLY A 140 -9.29 4.56 3.72
CA GLY A 140 -8.05 5.23 3.33
C GLY A 140 -6.75 4.63 3.89
N TYR A 141 -6.77 3.46 4.53
CA TYR A 141 -5.52 2.71 4.68
C TYR A 141 -5.10 2.16 3.30
N ILE A 142 -3.88 2.48 2.90
CA ILE A 142 -3.35 2.10 1.58
C ILE A 142 -2.02 1.39 1.78
N THR A 143 -1.86 0.24 1.12
CA THR A 143 -0.61 -0.52 1.11
C THR A 143 -0.46 -1.30 -0.19
N ILE A 144 0.76 -1.71 -0.52
CA ILE A 144 1.09 -2.51 -1.71
C ILE A 144 1.35 -3.95 -1.29
N ALA A 145 0.72 -4.89 -1.97
CA ALA A 145 0.93 -6.32 -1.75
C ALA A 145 2.34 -6.76 -2.22
N LYS A 146 3.12 -7.39 -1.33
CA LYS A 146 4.46 -7.93 -1.65
C LYS A 146 4.42 -9.31 -2.31
N ASN A 147 3.32 -10.01 -2.19
CA ASN A 147 3.05 -11.36 -2.68
C ASN A 147 1.56 -11.51 -2.95
N ASP A 148 1.16 -12.67 -3.43
CA ASP A 148 -0.26 -12.97 -3.62
C ASP A 148 -0.99 -12.93 -2.28
N ILE A 149 -2.13 -12.22 -2.22
CA ILE A 149 -2.84 -11.95 -0.98
C ILE A 149 -4.34 -11.80 -1.19
N CYS A 150 -5.12 -12.27 -0.23
CA CYS A 150 -6.54 -12.00 -0.10
C CYS A 150 -6.80 -10.89 0.93
N THR A 151 -7.96 -10.27 0.86
CA THR A 151 -8.42 -9.30 1.87
C THR A 151 -9.83 -9.63 2.34
N ASN A 152 -10.21 -9.11 3.51
CA ASN A 152 -11.59 -9.20 3.97
C ASN A 152 -12.49 -8.20 3.21
N GLN A 153 -13.81 -8.25 3.47
CA GLN A 153 -14.79 -7.36 2.82
C GLN A 153 -14.60 -5.86 3.12
N GLY A 154 -13.75 -5.49 4.07
CA GLY A 154 -13.40 -4.09 4.38
C GLY A 154 -12.45 -3.45 3.37
N PHE A 155 -12.09 -4.15 2.31
CA PHE A 155 -11.24 -3.64 1.25
C PHE A 155 -11.97 -3.55 -0.10
N LYS A 156 -11.57 -2.54 -0.86
CA LYS A 156 -11.83 -2.42 -2.29
C LYS A 156 -10.47 -2.08 -2.93
N SER A 157 -9.73 -3.13 -3.19
CA SER A 157 -8.35 -3.03 -3.71
C SER A 157 -8.33 -2.86 -5.22
N VAL A 158 -7.21 -2.39 -5.76
CA VAL A 158 -7.03 -2.22 -7.20
C VAL A 158 -5.86 -3.06 -7.67
N VAL A 159 -6.13 -3.97 -8.60
CA VAL A 159 -5.10 -4.72 -9.33
C VAL A 159 -4.75 -3.91 -10.59
N PRO A 160 -3.53 -3.40 -10.70
CA PRO A 160 -3.09 -2.63 -11.87
C PRO A 160 -3.28 -3.38 -13.18
N THR A 161 -3.72 -2.68 -14.24
CA THR A 161 -3.87 -3.24 -15.60
C THR A 161 -3.27 -2.32 -16.66
N LEU A 162 -3.85 -1.15 -16.87
CA LEU A 162 -3.29 -0.12 -17.75
C LEU A 162 -2.24 0.71 -17.01
N ALA A 163 -2.58 1.20 -15.84
CA ALA A 163 -1.64 1.94 -15.00
C ALA A 163 -0.81 0.97 -14.14
N GLY A 164 0.39 1.39 -13.75
CA GLY A 164 1.26 0.65 -12.85
C GLY A 164 0.88 0.79 -11.37
N THR A 165 1.55 0.02 -10.53
CA THR A 165 1.33 0.00 -9.07
C THR A 165 1.54 1.38 -8.43
N GLY A 166 2.60 2.08 -8.85
CA GLY A 166 2.95 3.39 -8.30
C GLY A 166 1.91 4.44 -8.63
N TYR A 167 1.46 4.49 -9.89
CA TYR A 167 0.39 5.40 -10.29
C TYR A 167 -0.88 5.17 -9.46
N ILE A 168 -1.37 3.94 -9.37
CA ILE A 168 -2.58 3.58 -8.61
C ILE A 168 -2.42 3.94 -7.12
N TYR A 169 -1.25 3.66 -6.53
CA TYR A 169 -0.98 3.96 -5.12
C TYR A 169 -1.10 5.46 -4.83
N TYR A 170 -0.43 6.31 -5.63
CA TYR A 170 -0.46 7.76 -5.41
C TYR A 170 -1.80 8.37 -5.83
N TRP A 171 -2.45 7.83 -6.85
CA TRP A 171 -3.80 8.23 -7.21
C TRP A 171 -4.79 8.01 -6.07
N LEU A 172 -4.82 6.82 -5.48
CA LEU A 172 -5.69 6.52 -4.33
C LEU A 172 -5.35 7.39 -3.12
N LYS A 173 -4.07 7.67 -2.89
CA LYS A 173 -3.61 8.50 -1.79
C LYS A 173 -4.09 9.95 -1.94
N GLU A 174 -3.99 10.51 -3.13
CA GLU A 174 -4.45 11.87 -3.45
C GLU A 174 -5.98 12.01 -3.32
N HIS A 175 -6.73 10.99 -3.76
CA HIS A 175 -8.19 11.05 -3.79
C HIS A 175 -8.87 10.43 -2.56
N THR A 176 -8.11 10.09 -1.51
CA THR A 176 -8.68 9.45 -0.30
C THR A 176 -9.77 10.28 0.35
N GLU A 177 -9.57 11.58 0.49
CA GLU A 177 -10.55 12.49 1.10
C GLU A 177 -11.83 12.58 0.25
N ASP A 178 -11.71 12.67 -1.06
CA ASP A 178 -12.85 12.69 -1.98
C ASP A 178 -13.63 11.38 -1.96
N ILE A 179 -12.91 10.24 -1.89
CA ILE A 179 -13.51 8.92 -1.74
C ILE A 179 -14.30 8.83 -0.43
N GLU A 180 -13.75 9.34 0.67
CA GLU A 180 -14.42 9.34 1.97
C GLU A 180 -15.65 10.25 1.99
N GLN A 181 -15.60 11.39 1.31
CA GLN A 181 -16.75 12.31 1.18
C GLN A 181 -17.89 11.69 0.37
N GLN A 182 -17.57 10.95 -0.71
CA GLN A 182 -18.55 10.27 -1.56
C GLN A 182 -19.04 8.94 -0.98
N ALA A 183 -18.37 8.40 0.05
CA ALA A 183 -18.74 7.16 0.69
C ALA A 183 -20.10 7.28 1.40
N SER A 184 -20.93 6.26 1.28
CA SER A 184 -22.27 6.20 1.84
C SER A 184 -22.33 5.36 3.13
N GLY A 185 -23.33 5.62 3.96
CA GLY A 185 -23.59 4.90 5.21
C GLY A 185 -23.92 5.85 6.35
N SER A 186 -25.03 5.61 7.07
CA SER A 186 -25.50 6.47 8.15
C SER A 186 -24.70 6.30 9.45
N THR A 187 -24.28 5.09 9.75
CA THR A 187 -23.55 4.76 10.99
C THR A 187 -22.06 4.55 10.73
N PHE A 188 -21.72 3.89 9.63
CA PHE A 188 -20.36 3.67 9.17
C PHE A 188 -20.27 3.92 7.67
N LYS A 189 -19.45 4.89 7.29
CA LYS A 189 -19.18 5.15 5.87
C LYS A 189 -18.47 3.97 5.24
N GLU A 190 -18.88 3.59 4.03
CA GLU A 190 -18.19 2.61 3.20
C GLU A 190 -18.10 3.11 1.75
N ALA A 191 -16.91 3.10 1.19
CA ALA A 191 -16.69 3.25 -0.24
C ALA A 191 -17.09 1.94 -0.92
N SER A 192 -18.25 1.91 -1.58
CA SER A 192 -18.76 0.72 -2.26
C SER A 192 -17.89 0.35 -3.47
N GLY A 193 -17.97 -0.92 -3.90
CA GLY A 193 -17.26 -1.34 -5.11
C GLY A 193 -17.76 -0.63 -6.38
N SER A 194 -19.02 -0.23 -6.44
CA SER A 194 -19.56 0.59 -7.54
C SER A 194 -18.99 2.00 -7.52
N LEU A 195 -18.94 2.65 -6.35
CA LEU A 195 -18.30 3.95 -6.21
C LEU A 195 -16.85 3.89 -6.68
N MET A 196 -16.04 2.97 -6.13
CA MET A 196 -14.62 2.86 -6.50
C MET A 196 -14.42 2.67 -8.00
N LYS A 197 -15.27 1.86 -8.65
CA LYS A 197 -15.19 1.64 -10.09
C LYS A 197 -15.51 2.86 -10.92
N SER A 198 -16.45 3.70 -10.48
CA SER A 198 -16.94 4.87 -11.21
C SER A 198 -16.22 6.17 -10.85
N LEU A 199 -15.24 6.15 -9.94
CA LEU A 199 -14.44 7.35 -9.63
C LEU A 199 -13.79 7.89 -10.89
N ALA A 200 -14.06 9.16 -11.18
CA ALA A 200 -13.47 9.83 -12.34
C ALA A 200 -11.94 9.90 -12.20
N ALA A 201 -11.26 9.54 -13.25
CA ALA A 201 -9.79 9.53 -13.27
C ALA A 201 -9.26 10.00 -14.63
N LEU A 202 -8.14 10.70 -14.62
CA LEU A 202 -7.38 10.93 -15.84
C LEU A 202 -6.75 9.62 -16.31
N VAL A 203 -6.90 9.35 -17.59
CA VAL A 203 -6.31 8.19 -18.26
C VAL A 203 -5.30 8.69 -19.27
N PRO A 204 -4.03 8.82 -18.87
CA PRO A 204 -2.95 9.17 -19.76
C PRO A 204 -2.73 8.11 -20.83
N PRO A 205 -2.06 8.43 -21.95
CA PRO A 205 -1.55 7.44 -22.90
C PRO A 205 -0.66 6.41 -22.19
N LYS A 206 -0.68 5.18 -22.70
CA LYS A 206 0.05 4.05 -22.10
C LYS A 206 1.55 4.35 -21.95
N GLU A 207 2.13 4.97 -22.95
CA GLU A 207 3.55 5.34 -22.99
C GLU A 207 3.92 6.34 -21.86
N VAL A 208 2.99 7.23 -21.50
CA VAL A 208 3.18 8.17 -20.39
C VAL A 208 3.16 7.42 -19.07
N LEU A 209 2.22 6.49 -18.89
CA LEU A 209 2.13 5.67 -17.68
C LEU A 209 3.36 4.77 -17.50
N GLU A 210 3.81 4.11 -18.57
CA GLU A 210 5.01 3.25 -18.56
C GLU A 210 6.25 4.08 -18.19
N ARG A 211 6.47 5.23 -18.84
CA ARG A 211 7.59 6.12 -18.55
C ARG A 211 7.56 6.65 -17.11
N PHE A 212 6.40 6.95 -16.58
CA PHE A 212 6.25 7.35 -15.18
C PHE A 212 6.64 6.21 -14.23
N GLU A 213 6.14 4.99 -14.45
CA GLU A 213 6.48 3.82 -13.62
C GLU A 213 7.99 3.53 -13.67
N GLU A 214 8.61 3.59 -14.85
CA GLU A 214 10.07 3.42 -14.99
C GLU A 214 10.84 4.46 -14.16
N THR A 215 10.38 5.72 -14.16
CA THR A 215 11.01 6.79 -13.38
C THR A 215 10.79 6.61 -11.87
N LEU A 216 9.63 6.13 -11.47
CA LEU A 216 9.24 5.93 -10.08
C LEU A 216 9.83 4.66 -9.46
N GLN A 217 10.02 3.60 -10.26
CA GLN A 217 10.41 2.26 -9.78
C GLN A 217 11.67 2.23 -8.91
N PRO A 218 12.75 2.98 -9.19
CA PRO A 218 13.93 3.04 -8.31
C PRO A 218 13.61 3.55 -6.90
N LEU A 219 12.69 4.51 -6.77
CA LEU A 219 12.25 5.04 -5.47
C LEU A 219 11.45 3.97 -4.72
N LEU A 220 10.51 3.31 -5.40
CA LEU A 220 9.69 2.23 -4.83
C LEU A 220 10.57 1.06 -4.36
N ASN A 221 11.51 0.61 -5.17
CA ASN A 221 12.45 -0.46 -4.81
C ASN A 221 13.31 -0.09 -3.59
N SER A 222 13.77 1.16 -3.54
CA SER A 222 14.56 1.65 -2.40
C SER A 222 13.73 1.68 -1.11
N GLN A 223 12.45 2.05 -1.19
CA GLN A 223 11.53 2.04 -0.06
C GLN A 223 11.24 0.60 0.41
N GLU A 224 10.95 -0.33 -0.51
CA GLU A 224 10.71 -1.73 -0.19
C GLU A 224 11.92 -2.35 0.54
N ASN A 225 13.13 -2.15 0.01
CA ASN A 225 14.37 -2.64 0.61
C ASN A 225 14.62 -2.06 2.01
N LEU A 226 14.38 -0.76 2.21
CA LEU A 226 14.53 -0.12 3.53
C LEU A 226 13.52 -0.65 4.56
N GLU A 227 12.30 -0.96 4.14
CA GLU A 227 11.29 -1.56 4.99
C GLU A 227 11.66 -2.99 5.39
N GLU A 228 12.14 -3.81 4.45
CA GLU A 228 12.63 -5.16 4.72
C GLU A 228 13.82 -5.18 5.67
N GLU A 229 14.81 -4.33 5.41
CA GLU A 229 15.97 -4.19 6.27
C GLU A 229 15.56 -3.75 7.69
N SER A 230 14.60 -2.82 7.79
CA SER A 230 14.08 -2.36 9.07
C SER A 230 13.36 -3.47 9.83
N LEU A 231 12.58 -4.31 9.13
CA LEU A 231 11.89 -5.46 9.71
C LEU A 231 12.89 -6.51 10.20
N THR A 232 13.88 -6.85 9.37
CA THR A 232 14.95 -7.80 9.70
C THR A 232 15.71 -7.37 10.94
N LEU A 233 16.09 -6.09 11.02
CA LEU A 233 16.80 -5.54 12.19
C LEU A 233 15.92 -5.53 13.45
N LYS A 234 14.63 -5.24 13.30
CA LYS A 234 13.67 -5.31 14.42
C LYS A 234 13.58 -6.74 14.94
N THR A 235 13.40 -7.72 14.07
CA THR A 235 13.32 -9.14 14.42
C THR A 235 14.61 -9.62 15.09
N SER A 236 15.78 -9.30 14.52
CA SER A 236 17.08 -9.64 15.09
C SER A 236 17.29 -9.04 16.49
N ARG A 237 16.90 -7.77 16.65
CA ARG A 237 16.94 -7.12 17.96
C ARG A 237 16.07 -7.84 18.97
N ASP A 238 14.81 -8.12 18.60
CA ASP A 238 13.82 -8.69 19.52
C ASP A 238 14.22 -10.14 19.92
N HIS A 239 14.92 -10.85 19.03
CA HIS A 239 15.50 -12.18 19.30
C HIS A 239 16.73 -12.12 20.23
N LEU A 240 17.63 -11.16 20.03
CA LEU A 240 18.88 -11.06 20.79
C LEU A 240 18.71 -10.37 22.15
N LEU A 241 17.74 -9.48 22.29
CA LEU A 241 17.55 -8.67 23.49
C LEU A 241 17.36 -9.49 24.78
N PRO A 242 16.54 -10.57 24.83
CA PRO A 242 16.39 -11.40 26.02
C PRO A 242 17.70 -12.07 26.45
N SER A 243 18.50 -12.58 25.49
CA SER A 243 19.79 -13.25 25.75
C SER A 243 20.87 -12.28 26.26
N LEU A 244 20.83 -11.05 25.79
CA LEU A 244 21.73 -9.96 26.29
C LEU A 244 21.30 -9.49 27.69
N MET A 245 20.01 -9.42 27.96
CA MET A 245 19.49 -9.01 29.26
C MET A 245 19.70 -10.08 30.35
N SER A 246 19.65 -11.36 30.00
CA SER A 246 19.91 -12.47 30.90
C SER A 246 21.39 -12.76 31.14
N GLY A 247 22.29 -12.07 30.40
CA GLY A 247 23.75 -12.34 30.45
C GLY A 247 24.18 -13.64 29.75
N ALA A 248 23.28 -14.32 29.05
CA ALA A 248 23.58 -15.54 28.29
C ALA A 248 24.43 -15.24 27.05
N LEU A 249 24.40 -14.00 26.56
CA LEU A 249 25.29 -13.49 25.51
C LEU A 249 26.16 -12.38 26.10
N VAL A 250 27.47 -12.56 26.04
CA VAL A 250 28.47 -11.54 26.39
C VAL A 250 29.07 -11.01 25.10
N LEU A 251 29.00 -9.71 24.91
CA LEU A 251 29.70 -9.06 23.79
C LEU A 251 31.19 -8.96 24.19
N ASN A 252 32.03 -9.78 23.56
CA ASN A 252 33.47 -9.59 23.66
C ASN A 252 33.85 -8.34 22.85
N ASN A 253 34.55 -7.41 23.51
CA ASN A 253 35.14 -6.22 22.86
C ASN A 253 36.31 -6.60 21.97
#